data_5b14c2698ff86e756f444074283f2762
#
_entry.id   5b14c2698ff86e756f444074283f2762
#
_cell.length_a   1.000
_cell.length_b   1.000
_cell.length_c   1.000
_cell.angle_alpha   90.00
_cell.angle_beta   90.00
_cell.angle_gamma   90.00
#
_symmetry.space_group_name_H-M   'P 1'
#
loop_
_entity.id
_entity.type
_entity.pdbx_description
1 polymer ?
#
loop_
_entity_poly.entity_id
_entity_poly.type
_entity_poly.pdbx_seq_one_letter_code
_entity_poly.pdbx_strand_id
1 'polypeptide(L)'
;MSNKSLKAPQDNQRYKQCSARTAAMPAQKHSEKQPDLSKSDRFLRATASAKAQQGSYPEAIALLSQLLHRDPQNAIDYNNRGLVYFQAGQFDCAIADYNKAVELNPHLANAYNNRANYYAACGNLVAALADYDQALDLNPSYVRAWINRGITLRDLERYEEAIENFDIALLLGQLNGHIYAERGRTYHLWGDWNCCVADYRRALEVLPQHHGSSFDPASRLRSQVETWLDQLLGTTSNSWQL
;
A
#
# COMPACT_ATOMS: atom_id res chain seq x y z
N MET A 1 2.70 -45.42 -0.81
CA MET A 1 3.63 -44.32 -1.14
C MET A 1 3.21 -43.78 -2.51
N SER A 2 2.37 -42.78 -2.55
CA SER A 2 1.82 -42.22 -3.81
C SER A 2 2.20 -40.77 -3.89
N ASN A 3 3.15 -40.47 -4.76
CA ASN A 3 3.54 -39.12 -5.16
C ASN A 3 2.36 -38.45 -5.89
N LYS A 4 1.73 -37.47 -5.28
CA LYS A 4 0.86 -36.53 -5.99
C LYS A 4 1.71 -35.33 -6.42
N SER A 5 2.12 -35.37 -7.69
CA SER A 5 2.67 -34.24 -8.42
C SER A 5 1.60 -33.15 -8.54
N LEU A 6 1.81 -32.00 -7.90
CA LEU A 6 1.00 -30.80 -8.10
C LEU A 6 1.41 -30.18 -9.43
N LYS A 7 0.52 -30.27 -10.42
CA LYS A 7 0.63 -29.55 -11.70
C LYS A 7 0.35 -28.08 -11.46
N ALA A 8 1.28 -27.22 -11.88
CA ALA A 8 1.04 -25.77 -11.99
C ALA A 8 -0.11 -25.50 -12.98
N PRO A 9 -0.99 -24.54 -12.71
CA PRO A 9 -2.03 -24.16 -13.66
C PRO A 9 -1.40 -23.39 -14.82
N GLN A 10 -1.51 -23.92 -16.03
CA GLN A 10 -1.32 -23.18 -17.26
C GLN A 10 -2.59 -22.33 -17.50
N ASP A 11 -2.52 -21.04 -17.29
CA ASP A 11 -3.63 -20.14 -17.62
C ASP A 11 -3.13 -18.92 -18.38
N ASN A 12 -2.88 -19.14 -19.67
CA ASN A 12 -2.46 -18.10 -20.63
C ASN A 12 -3.66 -17.44 -21.35
N GLN A 13 -4.90 -17.67 -20.89
CA GLN A 13 -6.12 -17.18 -21.56
C GLN A 13 -6.81 -15.98 -20.89
N ARG A 14 -6.50 -15.66 -19.63
CA ARG A 14 -7.18 -14.56 -18.91
C ARG A 14 -6.73 -13.15 -19.27
N TYR A 15 -5.56 -12.99 -19.87
CA TYR A 15 -5.04 -11.67 -20.26
C TYR A 15 -5.84 -10.94 -21.35
N LYS A 16 -6.77 -11.62 -22.04
CA LYS A 16 -7.54 -11.01 -23.13
C LYS A 16 -8.78 -10.19 -22.70
N GLN A 17 -9.20 -10.26 -21.47
CA GLN A 17 -10.43 -9.58 -21.02
C GLN A 17 -10.25 -8.15 -20.51
N CYS A 18 -9.06 -7.74 -20.12
CA CYS A 18 -8.82 -6.36 -19.65
C CYS A 18 -8.57 -5.35 -20.78
N SER A 19 -8.38 -5.78 -22.03
CA SER A 19 -8.00 -4.89 -23.15
C SER A 19 -9.10 -4.62 -24.19
N ALA A 20 -10.30 -5.16 -24.07
CA ALA A 20 -11.30 -5.07 -25.11
C ALA A 20 -12.60 -4.39 -24.63
N ARG A 21 -12.60 -3.06 -24.62
CA ARG A 21 -13.79 -2.21 -24.87
C ARG A 21 -13.35 -0.75 -25.07
N THR A 22 -12.79 -0.43 -26.20
CA THR A 22 -12.70 0.94 -26.71
C THR A 22 -13.51 1.05 -27.99
N ALA A 23 -14.66 1.70 -27.89
CA ALA A 23 -15.44 2.10 -29.06
C ALA A 23 -14.71 3.23 -29.78
N ALA A 24 -14.48 3.05 -31.08
CA ALA A 24 -13.88 4.04 -31.96
C ALA A 24 -14.88 5.22 -32.21
N MET A 25 -14.44 6.45 -32.00
CA MET A 25 -15.12 7.65 -32.47
C MET A 25 -14.36 8.29 -33.67
N PRO A 26 -15.06 8.92 -34.63
CA PRO A 26 -14.46 9.38 -35.87
C PRO A 26 -13.65 10.67 -35.71
N ALA A 27 -12.58 10.76 -36.51
CA ALA A 27 -11.66 11.90 -36.56
C ALA A 27 -12.31 13.14 -37.19
N GLN A 28 -12.37 14.26 -36.45
CA GLN A 28 -12.54 15.60 -36.98
C GLN A 28 -11.21 16.37 -36.95
N LYS A 29 -10.75 16.80 -38.13
CA LYS A 29 -9.57 17.66 -38.28
C LYS A 29 -9.97 19.12 -37.95
N HIS A 30 -9.49 19.63 -36.84
CA HIS A 30 -9.32 21.08 -36.63
C HIS A 30 -7.90 21.33 -36.14
N SER A 31 -7.19 22.22 -36.86
CA SER A 31 -5.87 22.74 -36.55
C SER A 31 -5.99 23.69 -35.34
N GLU A 32 -6.02 23.13 -34.13
CA GLU A 32 -5.82 23.86 -32.89
C GLU A 32 -4.39 23.63 -32.41
N LYS A 33 -3.77 24.72 -31.91
CA LYS A 33 -2.45 24.63 -31.22
C LYS A 33 -2.50 23.44 -30.29
N GLN A 34 -1.62 22.45 -30.52
CA GLN A 34 -1.55 21.28 -29.67
C GLN A 34 -1.41 21.73 -28.21
N PRO A 35 -2.35 21.39 -27.34
CA PRO A 35 -2.21 21.72 -25.93
C PRO A 35 -0.92 21.08 -25.44
N ASP A 36 -0.22 21.77 -24.54
CA ASP A 36 0.97 21.27 -23.87
C ASP A 36 0.61 19.93 -23.20
N LEU A 37 0.90 18.83 -23.89
CA LEU A 37 0.51 17.47 -23.51
C LEU A 37 0.99 17.15 -22.11
N SER A 38 2.14 17.70 -21.69
CA SER A 38 2.72 17.46 -20.37
C SER A 38 1.84 18.05 -19.24
N LYS A 39 1.29 19.24 -19.45
CA LYS A 39 0.34 19.87 -18.49
C LYS A 39 -0.99 19.13 -18.43
N SER A 40 -1.47 18.70 -19.59
CA SER A 40 -2.69 17.89 -19.71
C SER A 40 -2.53 16.55 -18.96
N ASP A 41 -1.42 15.85 -19.13
CA ASP A 41 -1.18 14.56 -18.50
C ASP A 41 -0.98 14.67 -16.99
N ARG A 42 -0.31 15.73 -16.53
CA ARG A 42 -0.21 16.05 -15.09
C ARG A 42 -1.59 16.31 -14.47
N PHE A 43 -2.44 17.04 -15.17
CA PHE A 43 -3.81 17.29 -14.72
C PHE A 43 -4.63 16.01 -14.66
N LEU A 44 -4.52 15.12 -15.68
CA LEU A 44 -5.22 13.84 -15.69
C LEU A 44 -4.77 12.93 -14.54
N ARG A 45 -3.46 12.86 -14.25
CA ARG A 45 -2.93 12.09 -13.09
C ARG A 45 -3.47 12.63 -11.76
N ALA A 46 -3.48 13.96 -11.58
CA ALA A 46 -4.03 14.58 -10.38
C ALA A 46 -5.52 14.30 -10.22
N THR A 47 -6.28 14.40 -11.31
CA THR A 47 -7.73 14.11 -11.32
C THR A 47 -7.99 12.64 -11.01
N ALA A 48 -7.22 11.72 -11.60
CA ALA A 48 -7.35 10.30 -11.32
C ALA A 48 -7.08 9.98 -9.84
N SER A 49 -6.04 10.59 -9.25
CA SER A 49 -5.75 10.46 -7.82
C SER A 49 -6.90 10.97 -6.94
N ALA A 50 -7.45 12.15 -7.26
CA ALA A 50 -8.61 12.72 -6.54
C ALA A 50 -9.85 11.82 -6.64
N LYS A 51 -10.13 11.25 -7.82
CA LYS A 51 -11.22 10.30 -8.04
C LYS A 51 -11.04 9.00 -7.23
N ALA A 52 -9.83 8.47 -7.19
CA ALA A 52 -9.52 7.29 -6.38
C ALA A 52 -9.73 7.56 -4.88
N GLN A 53 -9.30 8.72 -4.38
CA GLN A 53 -9.53 9.13 -2.99
C GLN A 53 -11.02 9.28 -2.63
N GLN A 54 -11.86 9.64 -3.61
CA GLN A 54 -13.32 9.73 -3.47
C GLN A 54 -14.02 8.36 -3.61
N GLY A 55 -13.28 7.27 -3.88
CA GLY A 55 -13.84 5.95 -4.14
C GLY A 55 -14.42 5.78 -5.56
N SER A 56 -14.28 6.78 -6.44
CA SER A 56 -14.70 6.73 -7.84
C SER A 56 -13.68 5.96 -8.70
N TYR A 57 -13.42 4.70 -8.36
CA TYR A 57 -12.38 3.88 -8.99
C TYR A 57 -12.56 3.70 -10.50
N PRO A 58 -13.77 3.46 -11.05
CA PRO A 58 -13.93 3.31 -12.50
C PRO A 58 -13.49 4.55 -13.29
N GLU A 59 -13.78 5.77 -12.77
CA GLU A 59 -13.37 7.01 -13.38
C GLU A 59 -11.84 7.20 -13.32
N ALA A 60 -11.23 6.90 -12.18
CA ALA A 60 -9.78 6.96 -12.00
C ALA A 60 -9.05 6.00 -12.96
N ILE A 61 -9.55 4.76 -13.10
CA ILE A 61 -9.02 3.75 -14.03
C ILE A 61 -9.14 4.24 -15.47
N ALA A 62 -10.27 4.83 -15.86
CA ALA A 62 -10.48 5.36 -17.21
C ALA A 62 -9.46 6.47 -17.55
N LEU A 63 -9.23 7.41 -16.63
CA LEU A 63 -8.27 8.50 -16.81
C LEU A 63 -6.83 7.98 -16.96
N LEU A 64 -6.41 7.03 -16.11
CA LEU A 64 -5.08 6.41 -16.20
C LEU A 64 -4.93 5.56 -17.46
N SER A 65 -5.99 4.88 -17.89
CA SER A 65 -6.00 4.13 -19.15
C SER A 65 -5.89 5.05 -20.36
N GLN A 66 -6.48 6.25 -20.30
CA GLN A 66 -6.29 7.27 -21.33
C GLN A 66 -4.82 7.74 -21.42
N LEU A 67 -4.15 7.91 -20.28
CA LEU A 67 -2.72 8.24 -20.22
C LEU A 67 -1.88 7.13 -20.85
N LEU A 68 -2.13 5.88 -20.46
CA LEU A 68 -1.43 4.71 -21.01
C LEU A 68 -1.70 4.45 -22.49
N HIS A 69 -2.85 4.90 -23.01
CA HIS A 69 -3.10 4.88 -24.45
C HIS A 69 -2.21 5.88 -25.21
N ARG A 70 -1.89 7.02 -24.58
CA ARG A 70 -0.98 8.04 -25.15
C ARG A 70 0.48 7.64 -25.02
N ASP A 71 0.85 7.08 -23.87
CA ASP A 71 2.21 6.63 -23.55
C ASP A 71 2.20 5.22 -22.95
N PRO A 72 2.23 4.17 -23.78
CA PRO A 72 2.22 2.78 -23.33
C PRO A 72 3.51 2.33 -22.63
N GLN A 73 4.54 3.18 -22.57
CA GLN A 73 5.80 2.87 -21.90
C GLN A 73 5.93 3.54 -20.53
N ASN A 74 4.88 4.19 -20.03
CA ASN A 74 4.92 4.92 -18.78
C ASN A 74 4.73 4.01 -17.57
N ALA A 75 5.84 3.58 -16.95
CA ALA A 75 5.84 2.74 -15.76
C ALA A 75 5.06 3.35 -14.57
N ILE A 76 5.11 4.68 -14.43
CA ILE A 76 4.43 5.38 -13.33
C ILE A 76 2.91 5.26 -13.47
N ASP A 77 2.38 5.41 -14.69
CA ASP A 77 0.94 5.34 -14.93
C ASP A 77 0.40 3.91 -14.78
N TYR A 78 1.21 2.88 -15.15
CA TYR A 78 0.90 1.49 -14.81
C TYR A 78 0.85 1.29 -13.28
N ASN A 79 1.88 1.72 -12.54
CA ASN A 79 1.89 1.62 -11.09
C ASN A 79 0.68 2.32 -10.45
N ASN A 80 0.33 3.50 -10.93
CA ASN A 80 -0.81 4.26 -10.41
C ASN A 80 -2.14 3.57 -10.71
N ARG A 81 -2.32 3.00 -11.92
CA ARG A 81 -3.52 2.26 -12.28
C ARG A 81 -3.62 0.95 -11.50
N GLY A 82 -2.51 0.26 -11.33
CA GLY A 82 -2.40 -0.92 -10.46
C GLY A 82 -2.86 -0.63 -9.03
N LEU A 83 -2.45 0.52 -8.47
CA LEU A 83 -2.90 0.95 -7.14
C LEU A 83 -4.42 1.18 -7.08
N VAL A 84 -5.01 1.81 -8.10
CA VAL A 84 -6.45 2.01 -8.16
C VAL A 84 -7.20 0.68 -8.35
N TYR A 85 -6.68 -0.24 -9.17
CA TYR A 85 -7.23 -1.59 -9.28
C TYR A 85 -7.19 -2.35 -7.95
N PHE A 86 -6.08 -2.25 -7.21
CA PHE A 86 -5.94 -2.86 -5.89
C PHE A 86 -6.98 -2.32 -4.90
N GLN A 87 -7.14 -0.99 -4.83
CA GLN A 87 -8.16 -0.32 -4.01
C GLN A 87 -9.60 -0.70 -4.40
N ALA A 88 -9.83 -0.97 -5.68
CA ALA A 88 -11.12 -1.42 -6.19
C ALA A 88 -11.37 -2.93 -6.01
N GLY A 89 -10.43 -3.69 -5.40
CA GLY A 89 -10.51 -5.14 -5.25
C GLY A 89 -10.28 -5.93 -6.54
N GLN A 90 -9.81 -5.29 -7.61
CA GLN A 90 -9.53 -5.93 -8.91
C GLN A 90 -8.08 -6.45 -8.93
N PHE A 91 -7.81 -7.47 -8.13
CA PHE A 91 -6.47 -7.96 -7.82
C PHE A 91 -5.69 -8.48 -9.03
N ASP A 92 -6.35 -9.18 -9.97
CA ASP A 92 -5.71 -9.70 -11.18
C ASP A 92 -5.20 -8.55 -12.09
N CYS A 93 -5.96 -7.46 -12.19
CA CYS A 93 -5.57 -6.28 -12.96
C CYS A 93 -4.46 -5.51 -12.23
N ALA A 94 -4.51 -5.42 -10.91
CA ALA A 94 -3.51 -4.74 -10.12
C ALA A 94 -2.13 -5.38 -10.27
N ILE A 95 -2.03 -6.71 -10.11
CA ILE A 95 -0.72 -7.40 -10.23
C ILE A 95 -0.18 -7.36 -11.65
N ALA A 96 -1.04 -7.41 -12.68
CA ALA A 96 -0.61 -7.27 -14.08
C ALA A 96 0.03 -5.89 -14.31
N ASP A 97 -0.59 -4.82 -13.81
CA ASP A 97 -0.09 -3.46 -13.94
C ASP A 97 1.18 -3.22 -13.13
N TYR A 98 1.30 -3.75 -11.91
CA TYR A 98 2.54 -3.67 -11.12
C TYR A 98 3.70 -4.41 -11.79
N ASN A 99 3.46 -5.60 -12.33
CA ASN A 99 4.48 -6.34 -13.07
C ASN A 99 4.94 -5.55 -14.30
N LYS A 100 4.01 -4.94 -15.03
CA LYS A 100 4.34 -4.10 -16.18
C LYS A 100 5.14 -2.85 -15.78
N ALA A 101 4.79 -2.22 -14.65
CA ALA A 101 5.53 -1.08 -14.13
C ALA A 101 6.98 -1.44 -13.79
N VAL A 102 7.22 -2.57 -13.12
CA VAL A 102 8.57 -3.06 -12.78
C VAL A 102 9.35 -3.48 -14.03
N GLU A 103 8.69 -4.12 -15.01
CA GLU A 103 9.30 -4.47 -16.30
C GLU A 103 9.80 -3.22 -17.06
N LEU A 104 8.96 -2.18 -17.12
CA LEU A 104 9.27 -0.95 -17.83
C LEU A 104 10.29 -0.07 -17.10
N ASN A 105 10.28 -0.06 -15.79
CA ASN A 105 11.24 0.67 -14.97
C ASN A 105 11.64 -0.13 -13.72
N PRO A 106 12.71 -0.92 -13.80
CA PRO A 106 13.25 -1.68 -12.67
C PRO A 106 13.79 -0.83 -11.50
N HIS A 107 13.88 0.49 -11.66
CA HIS A 107 14.33 1.41 -10.62
C HIS A 107 13.16 2.16 -9.94
N LEU A 108 11.91 1.78 -10.20
CA LEU A 108 10.74 2.42 -9.61
C LEU A 108 10.40 1.81 -8.24
N ALA A 109 11.03 2.30 -7.17
CA ALA A 109 10.83 1.81 -5.80
C ALA A 109 9.34 1.72 -5.40
N ASN A 110 8.51 2.69 -5.83
CA ASN A 110 7.07 2.70 -5.55
C ASN A 110 6.34 1.48 -6.14
N ALA A 111 6.75 0.99 -7.31
CA ALA A 111 6.11 -0.16 -7.93
C ALA A 111 6.40 -1.44 -7.15
N TYR A 112 7.63 -1.62 -6.69
CA TYR A 112 7.98 -2.73 -5.80
C TYR A 112 7.21 -2.67 -4.48
N ASN A 113 7.19 -1.52 -3.80
CA ASN A 113 6.41 -1.37 -2.57
C ASN A 113 4.92 -1.68 -2.76
N ASN A 114 4.31 -1.22 -3.86
CA ASN A 114 2.90 -1.47 -4.11
C ASN A 114 2.63 -2.93 -4.47
N ARG A 115 3.54 -3.58 -5.22
CA ARG A 115 3.46 -5.00 -5.51
C ARG A 115 3.67 -5.85 -4.25
N ALA A 116 4.57 -5.44 -3.37
CA ALA A 116 4.76 -6.04 -2.06
C ALA A 116 3.47 -5.98 -1.22
N ASN A 117 2.81 -4.82 -1.17
CA ASN A 117 1.52 -4.68 -0.48
C ASN A 117 0.45 -5.62 -1.06
N TYR A 118 0.44 -5.81 -2.37
CA TYR A 118 -0.43 -6.78 -3.01
C TYR A 118 -0.11 -8.21 -2.56
N TYR A 119 1.18 -8.61 -2.57
CA TYR A 119 1.59 -9.94 -2.11
C TYR A 119 1.25 -10.18 -0.65
N ALA A 120 1.48 -9.19 0.22
CA ALA A 120 1.12 -9.26 1.64
C ALA A 120 -0.39 -9.45 1.83
N ALA A 121 -1.21 -8.69 1.12
CA ALA A 121 -2.68 -8.82 1.15
C ALA A 121 -3.18 -10.19 0.65
N CYS A 122 -2.44 -10.83 -0.27
CA CYS A 122 -2.72 -12.18 -0.75
C CYS A 122 -2.10 -13.29 0.14
N GLY A 123 -1.46 -12.95 1.25
CA GLY A 123 -0.81 -13.90 2.16
C GLY A 123 0.54 -14.45 1.68
N ASN A 124 1.07 -13.96 0.54
CA ASN A 124 2.39 -14.34 0.08
C ASN A 124 3.46 -13.43 0.71
N LEU A 125 3.68 -13.63 2.01
CA LEU A 125 4.53 -12.76 2.82
C LEU A 125 6.01 -12.83 2.39
N VAL A 126 6.47 -13.97 1.86
CA VAL A 126 7.85 -14.13 1.37
C VAL A 126 8.09 -13.27 0.12
N ALA A 127 7.17 -13.30 -0.84
CA ALA A 127 7.27 -12.46 -2.02
C ALA A 127 7.14 -10.96 -1.67
N ALA A 128 6.31 -10.64 -0.67
CA ALA A 128 6.17 -9.27 -0.17
C ALA A 128 7.50 -8.76 0.40
N LEU A 129 8.19 -9.54 1.25
CA LEU A 129 9.49 -9.15 1.80
C LEU A 129 10.53 -8.91 0.72
N ALA A 130 10.62 -9.80 -0.29
CA ALA A 130 11.58 -9.63 -1.39
C ALA A 130 11.35 -8.32 -2.18
N ASP A 131 10.10 -7.94 -2.41
CA ASP A 131 9.77 -6.69 -3.10
C ASP A 131 9.99 -5.45 -2.20
N TYR A 132 9.74 -5.55 -0.87
CA TYR A 132 10.11 -4.47 0.05
C TYR A 132 11.62 -4.27 0.12
N ASP A 133 12.40 -5.37 0.16
CA ASP A 133 13.87 -5.31 0.12
C ASP A 133 14.32 -4.55 -1.14
N GLN A 134 13.79 -4.91 -2.31
CA GLN A 134 14.11 -4.22 -3.56
C GLN A 134 13.69 -2.74 -3.55
N ALA A 135 12.54 -2.40 -2.96
CA ALA A 135 12.10 -1.01 -2.82
C ALA A 135 13.04 -0.20 -1.92
N LEU A 136 13.55 -0.81 -0.83
CA LEU A 136 14.47 -0.19 0.11
C LEU A 136 15.89 -0.10 -0.42
N ASP A 137 16.36 -1.06 -1.21
CA ASP A 137 17.64 -0.99 -1.92
C ASP A 137 17.65 0.19 -2.91
N LEU A 138 16.53 0.43 -3.59
CA LEU A 138 16.36 1.56 -4.51
C LEU A 138 16.17 2.90 -3.80
N ASN A 139 15.50 2.90 -2.64
CA ASN A 139 15.24 4.09 -1.85
C ASN A 139 15.27 3.79 -0.34
N PRO A 140 16.46 3.86 0.32
CA PRO A 140 16.59 3.62 1.75
C PRO A 140 15.79 4.57 2.64
N SER A 141 15.37 5.73 2.13
CA SER A 141 14.55 6.71 2.87
C SER A 141 13.05 6.49 2.67
N TYR A 142 12.63 5.37 2.09
CA TYR A 142 11.23 5.10 1.83
C TYR A 142 10.51 4.60 3.09
N VAL A 143 10.10 5.53 3.94
CA VAL A 143 9.48 5.26 5.26
C VAL A 143 8.34 4.25 5.18
N ARG A 144 7.46 4.37 4.18
CA ARG A 144 6.32 3.45 4.04
C ARG A 144 6.76 2.02 3.76
N ALA A 145 7.84 1.81 3.01
CA ALA A 145 8.36 0.46 2.76
C ALA A 145 8.93 -0.16 4.05
N TRP A 146 9.63 0.63 4.88
CA TRP A 146 10.07 0.18 6.20
C TRP A 146 8.90 -0.22 7.10
N ILE A 147 7.84 0.60 7.17
CA ILE A 147 6.64 0.30 7.96
C ILE A 147 5.97 -0.98 7.47
N ASN A 148 5.71 -1.08 6.17
CA ASN A 148 4.99 -2.22 5.59
C ASN A 148 5.80 -3.52 5.72
N ARG A 149 7.14 -3.45 5.55
CA ARG A 149 8.04 -4.58 5.79
C ARG A 149 8.00 -5.01 7.26
N GLY A 150 8.03 -4.05 8.20
CA GLY A 150 7.88 -4.33 9.63
C GLY A 150 6.56 -5.01 9.96
N ILE A 151 5.44 -4.55 9.40
CA ILE A 151 4.12 -5.18 9.55
C ILE A 151 4.15 -6.63 9.02
N THR A 152 4.74 -6.84 7.84
CA THR A 152 4.85 -8.17 7.23
C THR A 152 5.73 -9.11 8.05
N LEU A 153 6.83 -8.61 8.63
CA LEU A 153 7.68 -9.39 9.55
C LEU A 153 6.94 -9.74 10.83
N ARG A 154 6.17 -8.81 11.40
CA ARG A 154 5.30 -9.09 12.55
C ARG A 154 4.28 -10.20 12.24
N ASP A 155 3.68 -10.18 11.06
CA ASP A 155 2.70 -11.18 10.65
C ASP A 155 3.35 -12.56 10.41
N LEU A 156 4.69 -12.60 10.26
CA LEU A 156 5.52 -13.80 10.27
C LEU A 156 6.06 -14.14 11.67
N GLU A 157 5.61 -13.46 12.72
CA GLU A 157 6.07 -13.59 14.10
C GLU A 157 7.58 -13.30 14.31
N ARG A 158 8.23 -12.60 13.35
CA ARG A 158 9.62 -12.13 13.41
C ARG A 158 9.68 -10.78 14.11
N TYR A 159 9.35 -10.76 15.40
CA TYR A 159 9.07 -9.53 16.14
C TYR A 159 10.30 -8.62 16.28
N GLU A 160 11.49 -9.16 16.58
CA GLU A 160 12.72 -8.39 16.69
C GLU A 160 13.01 -7.63 15.39
N GLU A 161 12.97 -8.33 14.27
CA GLU A 161 13.22 -7.71 12.97
C GLU A 161 12.14 -6.70 12.57
N ALA A 162 10.89 -6.94 12.97
CA ALA A 162 9.81 -5.98 12.76
C ALA A 162 10.09 -4.67 13.54
N ILE A 163 10.53 -4.77 14.79
CA ILE A 163 10.88 -3.64 15.63
C ILE A 163 12.04 -2.84 15.03
N GLU A 164 13.11 -3.52 14.57
CA GLU A 164 14.22 -2.85 13.88
C GLU A 164 13.76 -2.02 12.67
N ASN A 165 12.81 -2.55 11.89
CA ASN A 165 12.25 -1.82 10.76
C ASN A 165 11.47 -0.58 11.19
N PHE A 166 10.70 -0.65 12.27
CA PHE A 166 10.01 0.52 12.82
C PHE A 166 10.99 1.53 13.42
N ASP A 167 12.10 1.08 14.04
CA ASP A 167 13.14 1.94 14.56
C ASP A 167 13.81 2.76 13.44
N ILE A 168 14.15 2.10 12.33
CA ILE A 168 14.68 2.79 11.14
C ILE A 168 13.64 3.79 10.61
N ALA A 169 12.38 3.41 10.51
CA ALA A 169 11.31 4.30 10.07
C ALA A 169 11.16 5.54 10.99
N LEU A 170 11.30 5.39 12.31
CA LEU A 170 11.29 6.49 13.29
C LEU A 170 12.47 7.44 13.10
N LEU A 171 13.68 6.93 12.82
CA LEU A 171 14.86 7.75 12.54
C LEU A 171 14.68 8.65 11.31
N LEU A 172 13.86 8.24 10.35
CA LEU A 172 13.53 9.03 9.16
C LEU A 172 12.52 10.16 9.46
N GLY A 173 11.91 10.17 10.66
CA GLY A 173 11.15 11.29 11.21
C GLY A 173 9.81 11.59 10.55
N GLN A 174 9.22 10.63 9.82
CA GLN A 174 7.92 10.77 9.17
C GLN A 174 6.92 9.74 9.72
N LEU A 175 5.63 10.10 9.77
CA LEU A 175 4.55 9.20 10.19
C LEU A 175 4.70 8.63 11.62
N ASN A 176 5.37 9.35 12.53
CA ASN A 176 5.76 8.85 13.86
C ASN A 176 4.60 8.27 14.65
N GLY A 177 3.43 8.93 14.63
CA GLY A 177 2.23 8.42 15.33
C GLY A 177 1.79 7.04 14.82
N HIS A 178 1.84 6.82 13.51
CA HIS A 178 1.54 5.52 12.91
C HIS A 178 2.60 4.48 13.27
N ILE A 179 3.88 4.85 13.22
CA ILE A 179 4.98 3.94 13.54
C ILE A 179 4.93 3.51 15.01
N TYR A 180 4.71 4.44 15.94
CA TYR A 180 4.55 4.10 17.36
C TYR A 180 3.36 3.16 17.58
N ALA A 181 2.23 3.37 16.88
CA ALA A 181 1.07 2.48 16.98
C ALA A 181 1.40 1.05 16.50
N GLU A 182 2.07 0.91 15.35
CA GLU A 182 2.42 -0.40 14.78
C GLU A 182 3.53 -1.10 15.59
N ARG A 183 4.54 -0.37 16.07
CA ARG A 183 5.59 -0.92 16.93
C ARG A 183 5.03 -1.34 18.29
N GLY A 184 4.17 -0.52 18.90
CA GLY A 184 3.45 -0.85 20.11
C GLY A 184 2.60 -2.12 19.96
N ARG A 185 1.90 -2.28 18.81
CA ARG A 185 1.17 -3.51 18.51
C ARG A 185 2.11 -4.72 18.38
N THR A 186 3.30 -4.53 17.84
CA THR A 186 4.31 -5.59 17.73
C THR A 186 4.81 -6.01 19.11
N TYR A 187 5.14 -5.07 19.99
CA TYR A 187 5.48 -5.35 21.39
C TYR A 187 4.36 -6.05 22.15
N HIS A 188 3.10 -5.66 21.88
CA HIS A 188 1.94 -6.32 22.46
C HIS A 188 1.88 -7.80 22.09
N LEU A 189 2.03 -8.13 20.79
CA LEU A 189 1.99 -9.51 20.31
C LEU A 189 3.19 -10.31 20.78
N TRP A 190 4.34 -9.66 20.98
CA TRP A 190 5.54 -10.28 21.50
C TRP A 190 5.54 -10.47 23.03
N GLY A 191 4.63 -9.78 23.73
CA GLY A 191 4.48 -9.88 25.18
C GLY A 191 5.31 -8.88 25.98
N ASP A 192 5.95 -7.89 25.33
CA ASP A 192 6.62 -6.77 26.02
C ASP A 192 5.63 -5.65 26.36
N TRP A 193 4.96 -5.80 27.49
CA TRP A 193 3.92 -4.89 27.96
C TRP A 193 4.44 -3.47 28.25
N ASN A 194 5.68 -3.33 28.73
CA ASN A 194 6.25 -2.04 29.08
C ASN A 194 6.51 -1.20 27.83
N CYS A 195 7.16 -1.78 26.84
CA CYS A 195 7.41 -1.13 25.56
C CYS A 195 6.13 -0.86 24.79
N CYS A 196 5.17 -1.79 24.84
CA CYS A 196 3.86 -1.64 24.24
C CYS A 196 3.12 -0.41 24.78
N VAL A 197 2.95 -0.29 26.10
CA VAL A 197 2.25 0.84 26.74
C VAL A 197 2.98 2.16 26.45
N ALA A 198 4.32 2.17 26.49
CA ALA A 198 5.11 3.35 26.18
C ALA A 198 4.86 3.85 24.76
N ASP A 199 4.86 2.94 23.78
CA ASP A 199 4.66 3.31 22.38
C ASP A 199 3.22 3.72 22.07
N TYR A 200 2.22 3.07 22.67
CA TYR A 200 0.84 3.51 22.51
C TYR A 200 0.61 4.92 23.07
N ARG A 201 1.22 5.26 24.21
CA ARG A 201 1.15 6.62 24.76
C ARG A 201 1.80 7.64 23.82
N ARG A 202 3.00 7.33 23.28
CA ARG A 202 3.68 8.19 22.30
C ARG A 202 2.84 8.37 21.03
N ALA A 203 2.20 7.30 20.56
CA ALA A 203 1.30 7.40 19.41
C ALA A 203 0.15 8.39 19.69
N LEU A 204 -0.47 8.35 20.88
CA LEU A 204 -1.56 9.25 21.28
C LEU A 204 -1.10 10.70 21.47
N GLU A 205 0.16 10.95 21.83
CA GLU A 205 0.74 12.30 21.90
C GLU A 205 0.90 12.94 20.52
N VAL A 206 1.27 12.13 19.52
CA VAL A 206 1.59 12.61 18.15
C VAL A 206 0.38 12.59 17.21
N LEU A 207 -0.52 11.63 17.37
CA LEU A 207 -1.72 11.53 16.54
C LEU A 207 -2.68 12.68 16.86
N PRO A 208 -3.31 13.31 15.84
CA PRO A 208 -4.21 14.45 16.06
C PRO A 208 -5.35 14.07 16.99
N GLN A 209 -5.69 14.99 17.91
CA GLN A 209 -6.90 14.87 18.70
C GLN A 209 -8.14 15.04 17.81
N HIS A 210 -9.23 14.37 18.16
CA HIS A 210 -10.47 14.41 17.38
C HIS A 210 -11.01 15.84 17.20
N HIS A 211 -10.78 16.41 16.02
CA HIS A 211 -11.38 17.66 15.56
C HIS A 211 -11.96 17.55 14.14
N GLY A 212 -12.34 16.35 13.68
CA GLY A 212 -12.82 16.17 12.31
C GLY A 212 -13.69 14.93 12.13
N SER A 213 -14.17 14.74 10.92
CA SER A 213 -15.06 13.65 10.58
C SER A 213 -14.43 12.29 10.92
N SER A 214 -15.23 11.33 11.33
CA SER A 214 -14.87 9.93 11.61
C SER A 214 -14.24 9.20 10.39
N PHE A 215 -14.04 9.88 9.28
CA PHE A 215 -13.46 9.38 8.03
C PHE A 215 -11.94 9.59 7.92
N ASP A 216 -11.33 10.40 8.81
CA ASP A 216 -9.88 10.62 8.79
C ASP A 216 -9.13 9.37 9.30
N PRO A 217 -8.16 8.82 8.51
CA PRO A 217 -7.38 7.64 8.90
C PRO A 217 -6.61 7.81 10.21
N ALA A 218 -6.07 9.00 10.49
CA ALA A 218 -5.33 9.28 11.72
C ALA A 218 -6.24 9.24 12.95
N SER A 219 -7.46 9.76 12.84
CA SER A 219 -8.48 9.71 13.89
C SER A 219 -8.93 8.27 14.19
N ARG A 220 -9.08 7.43 13.16
CA ARG A 220 -9.40 6.01 13.33
C ARG A 220 -8.27 5.27 14.04
N LEU A 221 -7.02 5.50 13.63
CA LEU A 221 -5.86 4.89 14.26
C LEU A 221 -5.77 5.31 15.74
N ARG A 222 -6.02 6.60 16.05
CA ARG A 222 -6.04 7.08 17.43
C ARG A 222 -7.06 6.31 18.28
N SER A 223 -8.31 6.21 17.82
CA SER A 223 -9.37 5.47 18.55
C SER A 223 -9.01 3.99 18.72
N GLN A 224 -8.34 3.41 17.74
CA GLN A 224 -7.87 2.04 17.82
C GLN A 224 -6.78 1.86 18.87
N VAL A 225 -5.81 2.78 18.94
CA VAL A 225 -4.75 2.78 19.97
C VAL A 225 -5.33 3.00 21.36
N GLU A 226 -6.30 3.91 21.53
CA GLU A 226 -7.02 4.12 22.78
C GLU A 226 -7.70 2.81 23.25
N THR A 227 -8.40 2.13 22.34
CA THR A 227 -9.04 0.83 22.62
C THR A 227 -8.03 -0.24 23.06
N TRP A 228 -6.88 -0.35 22.36
CA TRP A 228 -5.85 -1.32 22.73
C TRP A 228 -5.23 -1.02 24.09
N LEU A 229 -5.00 0.25 24.39
CA LEU A 229 -4.43 0.67 25.68
C LEU A 229 -5.41 0.40 26.84
N ASP A 230 -6.71 0.70 26.65
CA ASP A 230 -7.75 0.43 27.64
C ASP A 230 -7.91 -1.07 27.91
N GLN A 231 -7.85 -1.90 26.88
CA GLN A 231 -7.88 -3.36 27.03
C GLN A 231 -6.70 -3.87 27.86
N LEU A 232 -5.50 -3.34 27.63
CA LEU A 232 -4.30 -3.70 28.39
C LEU A 232 -4.39 -3.28 29.86
N LEU A 233 -4.80 -2.04 30.12
CA LEU A 233 -4.90 -1.50 31.48
C LEU A 233 -6.09 -2.09 32.24
N GLY A 234 -7.20 -2.39 31.57
CA GLY A 234 -8.38 -3.04 32.14
C GLY A 234 -8.14 -4.49 32.54
N THR A 235 -7.34 -5.23 31.81
CA THR A 235 -6.95 -6.61 32.15
C THR A 235 -5.97 -6.66 33.31
N THR A 236 -5.12 -5.64 33.50
CA THR A 236 -4.18 -5.56 34.64
C THR A 236 -4.90 -5.25 35.98
N SER A 237 -6.01 -4.49 35.95
CA SER A 237 -6.77 -4.21 37.19
C SER A 237 -7.51 -5.44 37.75
N ASN A 238 -7.86 -6.42 36.91
CA ASN A 238 -8.53 -7.65 37.36
C ASN A 238 -7.56 -8.76 37.82
N SER A 239 -6.26 -8.68 37.48
CA SER A 239 -5.27 -9.71 37.87
C SER A 239 -4.65 -9.49 39.26
N TRP A 240 -4.95 -8.39 39.96
CA TRP A 240 -4.47 -8.09 41.32
C TRP A 240 -5.52 -8.31 42.41
N GLN A 241 -6.66 -8.93 42.07
CA GLN A 241 -7.75 -9.24 43.04
C GLN A 241 -7.87 -10.75 43.33
N LEU A 242 -6.80 -11.55 43.20
CA LEU A 242 -6.79 -12.94 43.69
C LEU A 242 -5.73 -13.15 44.75
#